data_adfccacd2d98b5c53daf96f45b7e0339
#
_entry.id   adfccacd2d98b5c53daf96f45b7e0339
#
_cell.length_a   1.000
_cell.length_b   1.000
_cell.length_c   1.000
_cell.angle_alpha   90.00
_cell.angle_beta   90.00
_cell.angle_gamma   90.00
#
_symmetry.space_group_name_H-M   'P 1'
#
loop_
_entity.id
_entity.type
_entity.pdbx_description
1 polymer ?
#
loop_
_entity_poly.entity_id
_entity_poly.type
_entity_poly.pdbx_seq_one_letter_code
_entity_poly.pdbx_strand_id
1 'polypeptide(L)'
;MAKKITGYVKLQVPAGAANPSPPIGPALGQRGLNIMEFCKAFNARTAQMEKGAPIPVVITAYQDRSFTFEMRQPPVTFWLKKAANLKLGKKPASGAKTPGRGFVGKVTKEQVREIAEKKIVDLNCDTIESAMKMIEGSARSMGLQVVE
;
A
#
# COMPACT_ATOMS: atom_id res chain seq x y z
N MET A 1 10.04 13.63 27.79
CA MET A 1 10.69 14.51 26.78
C MET A 1 10.41 13.97 25.37
N ALA A 2 10.16 14.85 24.44
CA ALA A 2 10.00 14.44 23.04
C ALA A 2 11.33 13.93 22.48
N LYS A 3 11.31 12.73 21.86
CA LYS A 3 12.49 12.16 21.23
C LYS A 3 12.79 12.88 19.91
N LYS A 4 14.06 13.15 19.67
CA LYS A 4 14.47 13.81 18.42
C LYS A 4 14.38 12.84 17.26
N ILE A 5 13.65 13.24 16.22
CA ILE A 5 13.48 12.46 14.99
C ILE A 5 14.72 12.61 14.12
N THR A 6 15.31 11.51 13.68
CA THR A 6 16.43 11.49 12.74
C THR A 6 15.99 11.34 11.29
N GLY A 7 14.83 10.77 11.06
CA GLY A 7 14.27 10.63 9.73
C GLY A 7 13.10 9.69 9.65
N TYR A 8 12.59 9.54 8.44
CA TYR A 8 11.46 8.67 8.12
C TYR A 8 11.86 7.62 7.10
N VAL A 9 11.30 6.42 7.24
CA VAL A 9 11.44 5.34 6.26
C VAL A 9 10.04 4.97 5.77
N LYS A 10 9.82 5.02 4.48
CA LYS A 10 8.55 4.64 3.85
C LYS A 10 8.73 3.36 3.06
N LEU A 11 7.96 2.35 3.39
CA LEU A 11 8.04 1.02 2.79
C LEU A 11 6.65 0.48 2.46
N GLN A 12 6.61 -0.47 1.53
CA GLN A 12 5.46 -1.35 1.34
C GLN A 12 5.87 -2.76 1.76
N VAL A 13 5.19 -3.31 2.75
CA VAL A 13 5.51 -4.62 3.34
C VAL A 13 4.31 -5.55 3.18
N PRO A 14 4.50 -6.79 2.70
CA PRO A 14 3.40 -7.75 2.63
C PRO A 14 2.86 -8.06 4.02
N ALA A 15 1.53 -8.03 4.18
CA ALA A 15 0.88 -8.30 5.45
C ALA A 15 1.18 -9.72 5.94
N GLY A 16 1.59 -9.84 7.21
CA GLY A 16 1.92 -11.12 7.83
C GLY A 16 3.19 -11.79 7.33
N ALA A 17 3.96 -11.14 6.45
CA ALA A 17 5.15 -11.72 5.81
C ALA A 17 6.38 -10.80 5.88
N ALA A 18 6.46 -9.92 6.87
CA ALA A 18 7.64 -9.10 7.08
C ALA A 18 8.84 -9.97 7.49
N ASN A 19 9.96 -9.79 6.81
CA ASN A 19 11.20 -10.52 7.07
C ASN A 19 12.42 -9.60 6.84
N PRO A 20 13.62 -9.98 7.33
CA PRO A 20 14.81 -9.15 7.19
C PRO A 20 15.38 -9.00 5.77
N SER A 21 14.82 -9.70 4.79
CA SER A 21 15.27 -9.61 3.40
C SER A 21 14.87 -8.27 2.75
N PRO A 22 15.49 -7.88 1.62
CA PRO A 22 15.08 -6.67 0.92
C PRO A 22 13.56 -6.65 0.63
N PRO A 23 12.91 -5.46 0.73
CA PRO A 23 13.48 -4.13 0.96
C PRO A 23 13.63 -3.70 2.43
N ILE A 24 13.18 -4.51 3.39
CA ILE A 24 13.10 -4.12 4.80
C ILE A 24 14.47 -4.03 5.44
N GLY A 25 15.30 -5.07 5.27
CA GLY A 25 16.63 -5.16 5.88
C GLY A 25 17.51 -3.94 5.57
N PRO A 26 17.79 -3.66 4.29
CA PRO A 26 18.62 -2.52 3.92
C PRO A 26 18.05 -1.17 4.36
N ALA A 27 16.75 -0.96 4.24
CA ALA A 27 16.10 0.31 4.60
C ALA A 27 16.20 0.63 6.08
N LEU A 28 15.96 -0.35 6.94
CA LEU A 28 16.08 -0.20 8.40
C LEU A 28 17.53 -0.23 8.87
N GLY A 29 18.36 -1.05 8.22
CA GLY A 29 19.78 -1.15 8.53
C GLY A 29 20.54 0.17 8.35
N GLN A 30 20.23 0.94 7.33
CA GLN A 30 20.82 2.27 7.10
C GLN A 30 20.52 3.25 8.23
N ARG A 31 19.41 3.08 8.92
CA ARG A 31 19.00 3.91 10.05
C ARG A 31 19.42 3.33 11.41
N GLY A 32 20.06 2.16 11.42
CA GLY A 32 20.49 1.48 12.64
C GLY A 32 19.35 0.98 13.51
N LEU A 33 18.18 0.71 12.92
CA LEU A 33 17.00 0.24 13.64
C LEU A 33 17.01 -1.29 13.77
N ASN A 34 16.31 -1.80 14.80
CA ASN A 34 16.17 -3.24 15.01
C ASN A 34 15.16 -3.85 14.03
N ILE A 35 15.67 -4.54 13.02
CA ILE A 35 14.89 -5.15 11.94
C ILE A 35 13.94 -6.24 12.48
N MET A 36 14.43 -7.09 13.36
CA MET A 36 13.64 -8.20 13.91
C MET A 36 12.46 -7.73 14.77
N GLU A 37 12.68 -6.70 15.56
CA GLU A 37 11.64 -6.08 16.37
C GLU A 37 10.52 -5.50 15.51
N PHE A 38 10.90 -4.80 14.44
CA PHE A 38 9.93 -4.29 13.45
C PHE A 38 9.14 -5.42 12.81
N CYS A 39 9.82 -6.46 12.33
CA CYS A 39 9.15 -7.59 11.67
C CYS A 39 8.15 -8.29 12.61
N LYS A 40 8.52 -8.52 13.86
CA LYS A 40 7.63 -9.13 14.87
C LYS A 40 6.41 -8.23 15.13
N ALA A 41 6.62 -6.95 15.39
CA ALA A 41 5.55 -6.01 15.69
C ALA A 41 4.60 -5.84 14.49
N PHE A 42 5.14 -5.73 13.29
CA PHE A 42 4.36 -5.62 12.05
C PHE A 42 3.52 -6.87 11.80
N ASN A 43 4.13 -8.04 11.87
CA ASN A 43 3.43 -9.32 11.67
C ASN A 43 2.32 -9.52 12.70
N ALA A 44 2.53 -9.15 13.95
CA ALA A 44 1.50 -9.21 14.99
C ALA A 44 0.30 -8.30 14.67
N ARG A 45 0.56 -7.07 14.22
CA ARG A 45 -0.50 -6.12 13.86
C ARG A 45 -1.25 -6.48 12.57
N THR A 46 -0.59 -7.19 11.66
CA THR A 46 -1.18 -7.57 10.37
C THR A 46 -1.70 -9.00 10.34
N ALA A 47 -1.69 -9.71 11.47
CA ALA A 47 -2.11 -11.12 11.56
C ALA A 47 -3.56 -11.36 11.10
N GLN A 48 -4.44 -10.38 11.31
CA GLN A 48 -5.86 -10.45 10.91
C GLN A 48 -6.13 -9.87 9.52
N MET A 49 -5.12 -9.31 8.87
CA MET A 49 -5.25 -8.73 7.54
C MET A 49 -5.05 -9.80 6.44
N GLU A 50 -5.46 -9.49 5.24
CA GLU A 50 -5.24 -10.35 4.09
C GLU A 50 -3.74 -10.56 3.86
N LYS A 51 -3.27 -11.81 3.94
CA LYS A 51 -1.85 -12.14 3.75
C LYS A 51 -1.40 -11.80 2.34
N GLY A 52 -0.21 -11.21 2.27
CA GLY A 52 0.40 -10.82 1.00
C GLY A 52 -0.08 -9.47 0.45
N ALA A 53 -1.09 -8.83 1.06
CA ALA A 53 -1.48 -7.49 0.68
C ALA A 53 -0.35 -6.49 1.01
N PRO A 54 0.09 -5.64 0.07
CA PRO A 54 1.12 -4.67 0.36
C PRO A 54 0.58 -3.57 1.28
N ILE A 55 1.16 -3.47 2.47
CA ILE A 55 0.78 -2.46 3.46
C ILE A 55 1.80 -1.32 3.43
N PRO A 56 1.40 -0.10 3.08
CA PRO A 56 2.29 1.06 3.20
C PRO A 56 2.57 1.35 4.67
N VAL A 57 3.84 1.47 5.01
CA VAL A 57 4.29 1.73 6.38
C VAL A 57 5.18 2.96 6.39
N VAL A 58 4.93 3.87 7.31
CA VAL A 58 5.79 5.02 7.59
C VAL A 58 6.46 4.79 8.94
N ILE A 59 7.77 4.61 8.94
CA ILE A 59 8.56 4.35 10.13
C ILE A 59 9.27 5.65 10.52
N THR A 60 9.04 6.12 11.74
CA THR A 60 9.74 7.28 12.29
C THR A 60 10.92 6.78 13.13
N ALA A 61 12.14 7.14 12.71
CA ALA A 61 13.37 6.81 13.42
C ALA A 61 13.76 7.92 14.38
N TYR A 62 14.15 7.55 15.59
CA TYR A 62 14.60 8.49 16.63
C TYR A 62 16.10 8.38 16.86
N GLN A 63 16.68 9.41 17.49
CA GLN A 63 18.12 9.50 17.74
C GLN A 63 18.64 8.37 18.66
N ASP A 64 17.80 7.87 19.55
CA ASP A 64 18.12 6.76 20.46
C ASP A 64 18.02 5.37 19.80
N ARG A 65 17.88 5.31 18.48
CA ARG A 65 17.66 4.09 17.67
C ARG A 65 16.33 3.38 17.95
N SER A 66 15.43 4.01 18.66
CA SER A 66 14.05 3.56 18.75
C SER A 66 13.27 3.98 17.51
N PHE A 67 12.12 3.37 17.30
CA PHE A 67 11.24 3.70 16.18
C PHE A 67 9.77 3.55 16.56
N THR A 68 8.93 4.27 15.84
CA THR A 68 7.49 4.05 15.79
C THR A 68 7.08 3.89 14.35
N PHE A 69 5.99 3.18 14.08
CA PHE A 69 5.51 3.02 12.73
C PHE A 69 3.99 3.13 12.65
N GLU A 70 3.53 3.67 11.52
CA GLU A 70 2.12 3.76 11.17
C GLU A 70 1.87 2.93 9.91
N MET A 71 0.80 2.15 9.96
CA MET A 71 0.34 1.37 8.81
C MET A 71 -0.82 2.09 8.14
N ARG A 72 -0.84 2.05 6.82
CA ARG A 72 -1.92 2.59 6.00
C ARG A 72 -2.64 1.47 5.27
N GLN A 73 -3.77 1.79 4.65
CA GLN A 73 -4.49 0.83 3.82
C GLN A 73 -3.69 0.48 2.56
N PRO A 74 -3.84 -0.72 2.01
CA PRO A 74 -3.16 -1.11 0.77
C PRO A 74 -3.34 -0.09 -0.36
N PRO A 75 -2.37 0.01 -1.29
CA PRO A 75 -2.47 0.95 -2.40
C PRO A 75 -3.70 0.70 -3.26
N VAL A 76 -4.24 1.77 -3.83
CA VAL A 76 -5.38 1.69 -4.76
C VAL A 76 -5.10 0.73 -5.92
N THR A 77 -3.87 0.71 -6.42
CA THR A 77 -3.45 -0.19 -7.51
C THR A 77 -3.60 -1.66 -7.16
N PHE A 78 -3.36 -2.05 -5.92
CA PHE A 78 -3.57 -3.42 -5.44
C PHE A 78 -5.06 -3.79 -5.51
N TRP A 79 -5.93 -2.94 -4.99
CA TRP A 79 -7.37 -3.16 -5.01
C TRP A 79 -7.95 -3.19 -6.42
N LEU A 80 -7.47 -2.31 -7.31
CA LEU A 80 -7.89 -2.28 -8.71
C LEU A 80 -7.46 -3.55 -9.46
N LYS A 81 -6.24 -4.01 -9.26
CA LYS A 81 -5.78 -5.29 -9.84
C LYS A 81 -6.61 -6.46 -9.34
N LYS A 82 -6.95 -6.49 -8.07
CA LYS A 82 -7.79 -7.52 -7.48
C LYS A 82 -9.20 -7.49 -8.07
N ALA A 83 -9.81 -6.31 -8.17
CA ALA A 83 -11.15 -6.13 -8.74
C ALA A 83 -11.22 -6.50 -10.22
N ALA A 84 -10.18 -6.21 -10.99
CA ALA A 84 -10.06 -6.56 -12.40
C ALA A 84 -9.59 -8.00 -12.65
N ASN A 85 -9.39 -8.80 -11.59
CA ASN A 85 -8.85 -10.16 -11.65
C ASN A 85 -7.48 -10.26 -12.34
N LEU A 86 -6.66 -9.24 -12.21
CA LEU A 86 -5.29 -9.26 -12.71
C LEU A 86 -4.38 -10.04 -11.77
N LYS A 87 -3.30 -10.58 -12.33
CA LYS A 87 -2.36 -11.39 -11.58
C LYS A 87 -1.72 -10.62 -10.44
N LEU A 88 -1.82 -11.16 -9.24
CA LEU A 88 -1.14 -10.69 -8.02
C LEU A 88 -0.04 -11.68 -7.63
N GLY A 89 0.89 -11.28 -6.80
CA GLY A 89 1.95 -12.15 -6.27
C GLY A 89 3.36 -11.70 -6.65
N LYS A 90 4.32 -12.66 -6.71
CA LYS A 90 5.74 -12.35 -6.92
C LYS A 90 6.04 -11.59 -8.23
N LYS A 91 5.29 -11.87 -9.28
CA LYS A 91 5.34 -11.13 -10.55
C LYS A 91 3.93 -10.63 -10.85
N PRO A 92 3.50 -9.54 -10.21
CA PRO A 92 2.17 -8.99 -10.46
C PRO A 92 2.08 -8.50 -11.89
N ALA A 93 0.87 -8.56 -12.45
CA ALA A 93 0.62 -7.97 -13.76
C ALA A 93 0.95 -6.48 -13.72
N SER A 94 1.71 -6.02 -14.69
CA SER A 94 1.85 -4.59 -14.94
C SER A 94 0.55 -4.07 -15.57
N GLY A 95 0.33 -2.77 -15.53
CA GLY A 95 -0.79 -2.16 -16.24
C GLY A 95 -0.65 -2.27 -17.76
N ALA A 96 -1.49 -1.58 -18.50
CA ALA A 96 -1.41 -1.51 -19.95
C ALA A 96 -0.09 -0.86 -20.40
N LYS A 97 0.46 -1.34 -21.52
CA LYS A 97 1.64 -0.73 -22.13
C LYS A 97 1.36 0.68 -22.65
N THR A 98 0.15 0.90 -23.13
CA THR A 98 -0.30 2.19 -23.66
C THR A 98 -1.60 2.62 -22.98
N PRO A 99 -1.53 3.16 -21.74
CA PRO A 99 -2.72 3.61 -21.04
C PRO A 99 -3.48 4.68 -21.83
N GLY A 100 -4.80 4.57 -21.86
CA GLY A 100 -5.66 5.47 -22.63
C GLY A 100 -5.93 5.05 -24.07
N ARG A 101 -5.15 4.12 -24.61
CA ARG A 101 -5.36 3.54 -25.95
C ARG A 101 -5.80 2.08 -25.89
N GLY A 102 -5.27 1.32 -24.93
CA GLY A 102 -5.61 -0.07 -24.72
C GLY A 102 -5.97 -0.35 -23.29
N PHE A 103 -6.86 -1.31 -23.05
CA PHE A 103 -7.27 -1.72 -21.73
C PHE A 103 -6.82 -3.16 -21.44
N VAL A 104 -6.37 -3.41 -20.22
CA VAL A 104 -5.99 -4.75 -19.74
C VAL A 104 -7.06 -5.40 -18.88
N GLY A 105 -8.09 -4.64 -18.48
CA GLY A 105 -9.19 -5.14 -17.66
C GLY A 105 -10.28 -4.09 -17.51
N LYS A 106 -11.33 -4.48 -16.80
CA LYS A 106 -12.49 -3.63 -16.50
C LYS A 106 -12.79 -3.67 -15.01
N VAL A 107 -13.26 -2.55 -14.49
CA VAL A 107 -13.79 -2.43 -13.13
C VAL A 107 -15.14 -1.73 -13.17
N THR A 108 -16.06 -2.14 -12.31
CA THR A 108 -17.38 -1.50 -12.21
C THR A 108 -17.32 -0.32 -11.25
N LYS A 109 -18.27 0.59 -11.37
CA LYS A 109 -18.41 1.72 -10.42
C LYS A 109 -18.67 1.25 -8.99
N GLU A 110 -19.37 0.13 -8.81
CA GLU A 110 -19.58 -0.46 -7.49
C GLU A 110 -18.26 -0.91 -6.85
N GLN A 111 -17.39 -1.58 -7.63
CA GLN A 111 -16.05 -1.97 -7.19
C GLN A 111 -15.20 -0.75 -6.84
N VAL A 112 -15.28 0.31 -7.64
CA VAL A 112 -14.59 1.59 -7.35
C VAL A 112 -15.08 2.19 -6.04
N ARG A 113 -16.39 2.15 -5.79
CA ARG A 113 -16.98 2.63 -4.53
C ARG A 113 -16.50 1.83 -3.32
N GLU A 114 -16.48 0.52 -3.40
CA GLU A 114 -15.95 -0.34 -2.33
C GLU A 114 -14.49 -0.02 -2.00
N ILE A 115 -13.67 0.18 -3.04
CA ILE A 115 -12.26 0.57 -2.87
C ILE A 115 -12.18 1.97 -2.21
N ALA A 116 -13.02 2.90 -2.64
CA ALA A 116 -13.08 4.24 -2.07
C ALA A 116 -13.42 4.21 -0.58
N GLU A 117 -14.39 3.41 -0.17
CA GLU A 117 -14.78 3.25 1.24
C GLU A 117 -13.63 2.70 2.10
N LYS A 118 -12.86 1.76 1.57
CA LYS A 118 -11.70 1.18 2.26
C LYS A 118 -10.52 2.15 2.36
N LYS A 119 -10.33 2.99 1.36
CA LYS A 119 -9.14 3.85 1.23
C LYS A 119 -9.36 5.29 1.71
N ILE A 120 -10.60 5.70 1.96
CA ILE A 120 -10.93 7.11 2.29
C ILE A 120 -10.17 7.64 3.50
N VAL A 121 -9.84 6.77 4.45
CA VAL A 121 -9.07 7.14 5.66
C VAL A 121 -7.68 7.69 5.35
N ASP A 122 -7.09 7.30 4.23
CA ASP A 122 -5.77 7.72 3.79
C ASP A 122 -5.81 8.77 2.68
N LEU A 123 -6.99 9.04 2.12
CA LEU A 123 -7.15 9.97 1.01
C LEU A 123 -7.41 11.39 1.50
N ASN A 124 -6.95 12.36 0.73
CA ASN A 124 -7.20 13.78 0.98
C ASN A 124 -8.52 14.22 0.33
N CYS A 125 -9.62 13.68 0.81
CA CYS A 125 -10.97 14.01 0.34
C CYS A 125 -11.99 13.81 1.47
N ASP A 126 -13.10 14.52 1.39
CA ASP A 126 -14.14 14.50 2.42
C ASP A 126 -15.34 13.63 2.03
N THR A 127 -15.53 13.36 0.75
CA THR A 127 -16.68 12.63 0.23
C THR A 127 -16.28 11.35 -0.52
N ILE A 128 -17.17 10.36 -0.52
CA ILE A 128 -17.00 9.11 -1.27
C ILE A 128 -16.91 9.39 -2.77
N GLU A 129 -17.70 10.31 -3.30
CA GLU A 129 -17.68 10.68 -4.71
C GLU A 129 -16.32 11.23 -5.15
N SER A 130 -15.70 12.06 -4.31
CA SER A 130 -14.35 12.58 -4.56
C SER A 130 -13.30 11.46 -4.54
N ALA A 131 -13.42 10.54 -3.58
CA ALA A 131 -12.56 9.37 -3.51
C ALA A 131 -12.71 8.47 -4.74
N MET A 132 -13.94 8.25 -5.20
CA MET A 132 -14.21 7.47 -6.43
C MET A 132 -13.54 8.09 -7.66
N LYS A 133 -13.60 9.41 -7.81
CA LYS A 133 -12.93 10.12 -8.92
C LYS A 133 -11.42 9.94 -8.90
N MET A 134 -10.80 9.99 -7.72
CA MET A 134 -9.37 9.72 -7.55
C MET A 134 -9.01 8.30 -7.99
N ILE A 135 -9.82 7.33 -7.60
CA ILE A 135 -9.61 5.92 -7.95
C ILE A 135 -9.85 5.66 -9.44
N GLU A 136 -10.85 6.27 -10.03
CA GLU A 136 -11.10 6.20 -11.48
C GLU A 136 -9.91 6.75 -12.28
N GLY A 137 -9.31 7.84 -11.83
CA GLY A 137 -8.07 8.38 -12.42
C GLY A 137 -6.92 7.41 -12.35
N SER A 138 -6.73 6.73 -11.21
CA SER A 138 -5.72 5.69 -11.03
C SER A 138 -6.00 4.49 -11.94
N ALA A 139 -7.24 4.05 -12.07
CA ALA A 139 -7.65 2.98 -12.97
C ALA A 139 -7.33 3.32 -14.43
N ARG A 140 -7.62 4.53 -14.85
CA ARG A 140 -7.29 5.01 -16.20
C ARG A 140 -5.79 4.96 -16.46
N SER A 141 -4.98 5.39 -15.51
CA SER A 141 -3.51 5.37 -15.63
C SER A 141 -2.94 3.96 -15.70
N MET A 142 -3.62 2.98 -15.14
CA MET A 142 -3.27 1.57 -15.21
C MET A 142 -3.75 0.89 -16.50
N GLY A 143 -4.60 1.53 -17.27
CA GLY A 143 -5.25 0.94 -18.44
C GLY A 143 -6.44 0.06 -18.09
N LEU A 144 -7.17 0.40 -17.03
CA LEU A 144 -8.43 -0.24 -16.67
C LEU A 144 -9.61 0.62 -17.15
N GLN A 145 -10.60 -0.01 -17.72
CA GLN A 145 -11.85 0.66 -18.12
C GLN A 145 -12.82 0.63 -16.95
N VAL A 146 -13.34 1.80 -16.58
CA VAL A 146 -14.41 1.90 -15.58
C VAL A 146 -15.76 1.81 -16.31
N VAL A 147 -16.56 0.82 -15.95
CA VAL A 147 -17.89 0.56 -16.52
C VAL A 147 -18.98 0.69 -15.46
N GLU A 148 -20.19 0.94 -15.86
CA GLU A 148 -21.35 1.04 -14.96
C GLU A 148 -21.79 -0.31 -14.39
#